data_ecbde24b4d44761e417be9906da60e2e
#
_entry.id   ecbde24b4d44761e417be9906da60e2e
#
_cell.length_a   1.000
_cell.length_b   1.000
_cell.length_c   1.000
_cell.angle_alpha   90.00
_cell.angle_beta   90.00
_cell.angle_gamma   90.00
#
_symmetry.space_group_name_H-M   'P 1'
#
loop_
_entity.id
_entity.type
_entity.pdbx_description
1 polymer ?
#
loop_
_entity_poly.entity_id
_entity_poly.type
_entity_poly.pdbx_seq_one_letter_code
_entity_poly.pdbx_strand_id
1 'polypeptide(L)'
;MENQFLRTEMVLGADGMDALHRSHVAVFGLGGVGSYAVETLVRSGVGELTLIDDDTVALTNLNRQLEALHSTLGQSKAEAIAARCRDINPAVVLHPIVGRYEAAGRERFFDAKYDYILDCIDLVSCKLDLIETALARGIPILSALGTGNKLDPSQLQITDISKTYGCPLARVMRKELKARGILHTRVLFSPELPAATEQKETPPPGRRSRKRPAPLRQRCSPLPAPRCSLPPQQLHPRPRQQEQNLPLPCSRPLRGLPRRKPRTPERAERRNE
;
A
#
# COMPACT_ATOMS: atom_id res chain seq x y z
N MET A 1 -0.47 -2.74 -29.79
CA MET A 1 0.51 -3.32 -28.82
C MET A 1 -0.26 -3.71 -27.58
N GLU A 2 0.04 -4.86 -26.99
CA GLU A 2 -0.53 -5.22 -25.69
C GLU A 2 -0.02 -4.23 -24.65
N ASN A 3 -0.94 -3.61 -23.90
CA ASN A 3 -0.66 -2.65 -22.85
C ASN A 3 -0.99 -3.31 -21.50
N GLN A 4 0.02 -3.52 -20.65
CA GLN A 4 -0.15 -4.12 -19.31
C GLN A 4 -1.11 -3.31 -18.40
N PHE A 5 -1.30 -2.02 -18.67
CA PHE A 5 -2.18 -1.13 -17.92
C PHE A 5 -3.59 -0.98 -18.51
N LEU A 6 -3.93 -1.73 -19.55
CA LEU A 6 -5.22 -1.60 -20.24
C LEU A 6 -6.43 -1.64 -19.29
N ARG A 7 -6.39 -2.52 -18.28
CA ARG A 7 -7.48 -2.62 -17.29
C ARG A 7 -7.57 -1.39 -16.38
N THR A 8 -6.44 -0.81 -16.03
CA THR A 8 -6.38 0.43 -15.24
C THR A 8 -6.88 1.60 -16.09
N GLU A 9 -6.46 1.67 -17.34
CA GLU A 9 -6.90 2.70 -18.31
C GLU A 9 -8.42 2.67 -18.57
N MET A 10 -9.03 1.47 -18.65
CA MET A 10 -10.49 1.34 -18.77
C MET A 10 -11.25 1.97 -17.60
N VAL A 11 -10.64 2.10 -16.43
CA VAL A 11 -11.25 2.69 -15.22
C VAL A 11 -10.92 4.17 -15.06
N LEU A 12 -9.66 4.54 -15.30
CA LEU A 12 -9.15 5.90 -15.05
C LEU A 12 -9.18 6.80 -16.31
N GLY A 13 -9.32 6.21 -17.48
CA GLY A 13 -9.17 6.91 -18.77
C GLY A 13 -7.71 7.22 -19.11
N ALA A 14 -7.48 7.71 -20.33
CA ALA A 14 -6.15 8.06 -20.82
C ALA A 14 -5.50 9.19 -19.99
N ASP A 15 -6.26 10.23 -19.65
CA ASP A 15 -5.75 11.36 -18.86
C ASP A 15 -5.30 10.91 -17.45
N GLY A 16 -6.04 9.96 -16.83
CA GLY A 16 -5.67 9.38 -15.56
C GLY A 16 -4.39 8.55 -15.63
N MET A 17 -4.23 7.78 -16.70
CA MET A 17 -3.00 7.03 -16.94
C MET A 17 -1.80 7.93 -17.20
N ASP A 18 -1.99 8.98 -17.99
CA ASP A 18 -0.97 10.00 -18.24
C ASP A 18 -0.53 10.71 -16.95
N ALA A 19 -1.47 11.01 -16.04
CA ALA A 19 -1.15 11.57 -14.74
C ALA A 19 -0.31 10.61 -13.90
N LEU A 20 -0.65 9.31 -13.85
CA LEU A 20 0.13 8.29 -13.15
C LEU A 20 1.54 8.13 -13.75
N HIS A 21 1.65 8.04 -15.07
CA HIS A 21 2.93 7.88 -15.75
C HIS A 21 3.90 9.04 -15.53
N ARG A 22 3.39 10.25 -15.29
CA ARG A 22 4.22 11.44 -14.99
C ARG A 22 4.47 11.64 -13.49
N SER A 23 3.80 10.89 -12.63
CA SER A 23 3.91 11.08 -11.17
C SER A 23 5.19 10.48 -10.62
N HIS A 24 5.84 11.23 -9.72
CA HIS A 24 6.96 10.77 -8.90
C HIS A 24 6.50 10.62 -7.44
N VAL A 25 6.50 9.40 -6.93
CA VAL A 25 6.07 9.09 -5.56
C VAL A 25 7.25 8.60 -4.72
N ALA A 26 7.45 9.22 -3.55
CA ALA A 26 8.43 8.74 -2.57
C ALA A 26 7.77 7.86 -1.52
N VAL A 27 8.36 6.69 -1.25
CA VAL A 27 7.90 5.74 -0.23
C VAL A 27 8.98 5.59 0.84
N PHE A 28 8.68 6.06 2.03
CA PHE A 28 9.57 6.00 3.20
C PHE A 28 9.19 4.81 4.08
N GLY A 29 10.08 3.84 4.19
CA GLY A 29 9.88 2.57 4.88
C GLY A 29 9.26 1.49 3.96
N LEU A 30 10.01 0.41 3.72
CA LEU A 30 9.66 -0.68 2.80
C LEU A 30 9.35 -1.97 3.55
N GLY A 31 8.70 -1.84 4.70
CA GLY A 31 8.25 -2.97 5.51
C GLY A 31 6.92 -3.56 5.04
N GLY A 32 6.16 -4.14 5.99
CA GLY A 32 4.87 -4.82 5.70
C GLY A 32 3.77 -3.92 5.14
N VAL A 33 3.90 -2.60 5.20
CA VAL A 33 2.97 -1.64 4.57
C VAL A 33 3.58 -1.09 3.28
N GLY A 34 4.81 -0.56 3.37
CA GLY A 34 5.44 0.10 2.23
C GLY A 34 5.69 -0.82 1.04
N SER A 35 6.06 -2.09 1.26
CA SER A 35 6.27 -3.03 0.16
C SER A 35 5.00 -3.28 -0.67
N TYR A 36 3.85 -3.42 -0.02
CA TYR A 36 2.56 -3.55 -0.71
C TYR A 36 2.13 -2.26 -1.40
N ALA A 37 2.41 -1.10 -0.79
CA ALA A 37 2.14 0.19 -1.40
C ALA A 37 2.96 0.37 -2.69
N VAL A 38 4.26 0.08 -2.66
CA VAL A 38 5.15 0.12 -3.83
C VAL A 38 4.65 -0.81 -4.94
N GLU A 39 4.35 -2.07 -4.61
CA GLU A 39 3.80 -3.04 -5.58
C GLU A 39 2.55 -2.49 -6.27
N THR A 40 1.63 -1.92 -5.48
CA THR A 40 0.37 -1.36 -6.00
C THR A 40 0.63 -0.16 -6.92
N LEU A 41 1.53 0.76 -6.55
CA LEU A 41 1.88 1.93 -7.36
C LEU A 41 2.47 1.53 -8.71
N VAL A 42 3.42 0.58 -8.73
CA VAL A 42 4.05 0.09 -9.95
C VAL A 42 3.03 -0.60 -10.87
N ARG A 43 2.16 -1.44 -10.30
CA ARG A 43 1.09 -2.13 -11.06
C ARG A 43 0.01 -1.18 -11.57
N SER A 44 -0.16 -0.03 -10.93
CA SER A 44 -1.10 1.01 -11.38
C SER A 44 -0.52 1.91 -12.47
N GLY A 45 0.79 1.85 -12.74
CA GLY A 45 1.41 2.62 -13.80
C GLY A 45 2.05 3.95 -13.33
N VAL A 46 2.35 4.09 -12.03
CA VAL A 46 3.17 5.23 -11.57
C VAL A 46 4.54 5.17 -12.24
N GLY A 47 4.96 6.29 -12.85
CA GLY A 47 6.13 6.32 -13.72
C GLY A 47 7.46 6.42 -12.96
N GLU A 48 7.47 7.01 -11.76
CA GLU A 48 8.71 7.23 -11.02
C GLU A 48 8.51 7.00 -9.52
N LEU A 49 9.44 6.25 -8.90
CA LEU A 49 9.39 5.95 -7.48
C LEU A 49 10.76 6.14 -6.81
N THR A 50 10.76 6.85 -5.68
CA THR A 50 11.88 6.86 -4.73
C THR A 50 11.58 5.92 -3.56
N LEU A 51 12.45 4.94 -3.33
CA LEU A 51 12.27 3.82 -2.42
C LEU A 51 13.29 3.91 -1.29
N ILE A 52 12.86 4.24 -0.06
CA ILE A 52 13.76 4.58 1.05
C ILE A 52 13.60 3.58 2.19
N ASP A 53 14.66 2.85 2.52
CA ASP A 53 14.75 1.97 3.69
C ASP A 53 16.22 1.72 4.05
N ASP A 54 16.56 1.56 5.33
CA ASP A 54 17.93 1.27 5.79
C ASP A 54 18.16 -0.20 6.17
N ASP A 55 17.10 -1.00 6.16
CA ASP A 55 17.17 -2.40 6.58
C ASP A 55 17.57 -3.34 5.44
N THR A 56 18.02 -4.53 5.85
CA THR A 56 18.17 -5.69 4.97
C THR A 56 17.03 -6.67 5.19
N VAL A 57 16.77 -7.50 4.18
CA VAL A 57 15.77 -8.57 4.25
C VAL A 57 16.19 -9.61 5.28
N ALA A 58 15.35 -9.84 6.27
CA ALA A 58 15.56 -10.84 7.31
C ALA A 58 14.54 -12.00 7.20
N LEU A 59 14.89 -13.18 7.71
CA LEU A 59 14.02 -14.36 7.71
C LEU A 59 12.65 -14.06 8.34
N THR A 60 12.62 -13.23 9.39
CA THR A 60 11.39 -12.82 10.07
C THR A 60 10.51 -11.86 9.27
N ASN A 61 10.96 -11.40 8.11
CA ASN A 61 10.20 -10.53 7.22
C ASN A 61 9.33 -11.31 6.22
N LEU A 62 9.67 -12.58 5.94
CA LEU A 62 9.03 -13.41 4.90
C LEU A 62 7.52 -13.53 5.05
N ASN A 63 7.02 -13.43 6.27
CA ASN A 63 5.60 -13.60 6.57
C ASN A 63 4.72 -12.39 6.16
N ARG A 64 5.32 -11.21 5.80
CA ARG A 64 4.54 -10.00 5.59
C ARG A 64 5.15 -8.94 4.65
N GLN A 65 6.38 -9.12 4.16
CA GLN A 65 7.04 -8.16 3.27
C GLN A 65 7.23 -8.78 1.89
N LEU A 66 6.81 -8.07 0.84
CA LEU A 66 6.79 -8.60 -0.53
C LEU A 66 8.18 -8.85 -1.11
N GLU A 67 9.15 -8.02 -0.74
CA GLU A 67 10.54 -8.15 -1.16
C GLU A 67 11.27 -9.29 -0.43
N ALA A 68 10.67 -9.79 0.67
CA ALA A 68 11.29 -10.80 1.50
C ALA A 68 11.00 -12.20 0.97
N LEU A 69 11.99 -12.78 0.32
CA LEU A 69 12.02 -14.15 -0.21
C LEU A 69 13.27 -14.85 0.33
N HIS A 70 13.32 -16.19 0.28
CA HIS A 70 14.55 -16.93 0.61
C HIS A 70 15.73 -16.50 -0.26
N SER A 71 15.47 -16.15 -1.53
CA SER A 71 16.48 -15.69 -2.49
C SER A 71 16.96 -14.25 -2.26
N THR A 72 16.24 -13.44 -1.46
CA THR A 72 16.61 -12.04 -1.18
C THR A 72 17.13 -11.83 0.24
N LEU A 73 17.25 -12.89 1.05
CA LEU A 73 17.78 -12.79 2.42
C LEU A 73 19.15 -12.08 2.44
N GLY A 74 19.31 -11.09 3.31
CA GLY A 74 20.52 -10.28 3.45
C GLY A 74 20.69 -9.15 2.44
N GLN A 75 19.89 -9.09 1.39
CA GLN A 75 19.88 -7.96 0.45
C GLN A 75 19.26 -6.73 1.09
N SER A 76 19.63 -5.53 0.61
CA SER A 76 18.93 -4.29 0.98
C SER A 76 17.46 -4.38 0.57
N LYS A 77 16.52 -3.95 1.44
CA LYS A 77 15.10 -3.93 1.11
C LYS A 77 14.81 -3.01 -0.07
N ALA A 78 15.46 -1.84 -0.12
CA ALA A 78 15.29 -0.87 -1.20
C ALA A 78 15.71 -1.46 -2.55
N GLU A 79 16.82 -2.19 -2.60
CA GLU A 79 17.28 -2.83 -3.84
C GLU A 79 16.43 -4.05 -4.22
N ALA A 80 16.04 -4.88 -3.25
CA ALA A 80 15.23 -6.06 -3.49
C ALA A 80 13.84 -5.69 -4.05
N ILE A 81 13.18 -4.66 -3.48
CA ILE A 81 11.89 -4.20 -3.99
C ILE A 81 12.05 -3.51 -5.35
N ALA A 82 13.14 -2.76 -5.59
CA ALA A 82 13.41 -2.13 -6.87
C ALA A 82 13.60 -3.17 -7.99
N ALA A 83 14.32 -4.28 -7.72
CA ALA A 83 14.46 -5.38 -8.66
C ALA A 83 13.10 -5.98 -9.04
N ARG A 84 12.25 -6.21 -8.05
CA ARG A 84 10.87 -6.69 -8.25
C ARG A 84 10.03 -5.71 -9.07
N CYS A 85 10.14 -4.41 -8.81
CA CYS A 85 9.41 -3.38 -9.54
C CYS A 85 9.79 -3.34 -11.03
N ARG A 86 11.08 -3.51 -11.36
CA ARG A 86 11.55 -3.59 -12.75
C ARG A 86 10.98 -4.79 -13.50
N ASP A 87 10.78 -5.91 -12.81
CA ASP A 87 10.17 -7.11 -13.39
C ASP A 87 8.67 -6.93 -13.65
N ILE A 88 7.98 -6.14 -12.81
CA ILE A 88 6.56 -5.80 -12.98
C ILE A 88 6.36 -4.77 -14.08
N ASN A 89 7.14 -3.70 -14.08
CA ASN A 89 7.09 -2.61 -15.04
C ASN A 89 8.50 -2.20 -15.46
N PRO A 90 9.03 -2.71 -16.58
CA PRO A 90 10.36 -2.37 -17.04
C PRO A 90 10.58 -0.89 -17.38
N ALA A 91 9.50 -0.12 -17.59
CA ALA A 91 9.56 1.30 -17.93
C ALA A 91 9.59 2.23 -16.69
N VAL A 92 9.37 1.70 -15.47
CA VAL A 92 9.37 2.52 -14.25
C VAL A 92 10.77 3.05 -13.93
N VAL A 93 10.85 4.33 -13.60
CA VAL A 93 12.08 4.97 -13.10
C VAL A 93 12.15 4.76 -11.60
N LEU A 94 13.26 4.20 -11.11
CA LEU A 94 13.41 3.81 -9.71
C LEU A 94 14.68 4.40 -9.09
N HIS A 95 14.52 5.00 -7.93
CA HIS A 95 15.59 5.57 -7.10
C HIS A 95 15.62 4.84 -5.75
N PRO A 96 16.27 3.66 -5.64
CA PRO A 96 16.47 2.99 -4.37
C PRO A 96 17.51 3.74 -3.52
N ILE A 97 17.11 4.14 -2.31
CA ILE A 97 17.99 4.84 -1.36
C ILE A 97 18.12 3.98 -0.10
N VAL A 98 19.31 3.40 0.07
CA VAL A 98 19.66 2.66 1.28
C VAL A 98 20.06 3.65 2.38
N GLY A 99 19.10 3.98 3.25
CA GLY A 99 19.35 4.94 4.30
C GLY A 99 18.16 5.18 5.20
N ARG A 100 18.46 5.51 6.45
CA ARG A 100 17.46 5.88 7.45
C ARG A 100 17.09 7.35 7.31
N TYR A 101 15.78 7.62 7.26
CA TYR A 101 15.28 8.96 7.37
C TYR A 101 15.39 9.44 8.84
N GLU A 102 16.11 10.52 9.04
CA GLU A 102 16.25 11.21 10.34
C GLU A 102 16.29 12.73 10.10
N ALA A 103 15.78 13.51 11.07
CA ALA A 103 15.71 14.96 10.97
C ALA A 103 17.07 15.64 10.63
N ALA A 104 18.16 15.11 11.20
CA ALA A 104 19.51 15.68 11.01
C ALA A 104 20.05 15.54 9.57
N GLY A 105 19.51 14.61 8.78
CA GLY A 105 19.97 14.34 7.40
C GLY A 105 18.84 14.36 6.39
N ARG A 106 17.73 15.05 6.69
CA ARG A 106 16.51 15.01 5.89
C ARG A 106 16.69 15.51 4.47
N GLU A 107 17.54 16.53 4.27
CA GLU A 107 17.70 17.21 2.97
C GLU A 107 18.06 16.24 1.84
N ARG A 108 18.93 15.26 2.09
CA ARG A 108 19.34 14.25 1.11
C ARG A 108 18.19 13.38 0.54
N PHE A 109 17.04 13.40 1.19
CA PHE A 109 15.84 12.67 0.75
C PHE A 109 14.85 13.55 0.00
N PHE A 110 15.19 14.84 -0.18
CA PHE A 110 14.35 15.82 -0.85
C PHE A 110 15.09 16.52 -2.00
N ASP A 111 16.13 15.89 -2.53
CA ASP A 111 16.87 16.40 -3.71
C ASP A 111 16.01 16.34 -4.97
N ALA A 112 15.03 15.45 -5.02
CA ALA A 112 14.05 15.34 -6.09
C ALA A 112 12.71 16.00 -5.71
N LYS A 113 11.94 16.41 -6.74
CA LYS A 113 10.58 16.87 -6.55
C LYS A 113 9.64 15.67 -6.51
N TYR A 114 8.85 15.54 -5.45
CA TYR A 114 7.83 14.51 -5.31
C TYR A 114 6.43 15.09 -5.52
N ASP A 115 5.59 14.37 -6.23
CA ASP A 115 4.17 14.68 -6.35
C ASP A 115 3.37 14.13 -5.16
N TYR A 116 3.88 13.08 -4.51
CA TYR A 116 3.26 12.47 -3.35
C TYR A 116 4.27 11.75 -2.47
N ILE A 117 4.01 11.73 -1.15
CA ILE A 117 4.81 10.97 -0.18
C ILE A 117 3.92 9.94 0.52
N LEU A 118 4.40 8.68 0.57
CA LEU A 118 3.87 7.64 1.45
C LEU A 118 4.82 7.42 2.63
N ASP A 119 4.34 7.73 3.82
CA ASP A 119 5.06 7.50 5.06
C ASP A 119 4.65 6.16 5.67
N CYS A 120 5.51 5.17 5.53
CA CYS A 120 5.38 3.83 6.09
C CYS A 120 6.43 3.50 7.14
N ILE A 121 7.11 4.55 7.70
CA ILE A 121 8.10 4.41 8.76
C ILE A 121 7.41 3.96 10.05
N ASP A 122 8.10 3.21 10.91
CA ASP A 122 7.58 2.77 12.21
C ASP A 122 7.99 3.69 13.39
N LEU A 123 9.02 4.51 13.22
CA LEU A 123 9.57 5.38 14.25
C LEU A 123 8.83 6.71 14.33
N VAL A 124 8.17 6.97 15.47
CA VAL A 124 7.31 8.15 15.70
C VAL A 124 8.03 9.48 15.43
N SER A 125 9.27 9.64 15.92
CA SER A 125 10.04 10.87 15.70
C SER A 125 10.30 11.18 14.24
N CYS A 126 10.62 10.15 13.43
CA CYS A 126 10.83 10.29 12.01
C CYS A 126 9.53 10.58 11.26
N LYS A 127 8.41 9.93 11.64
CA LYS A 127 7.09 10.23 11.07
C LYS A 127 6.67 11.67 11.29
N LEU A 128 6.87 12.18 12.51
CA LEU A 128 6.51 13.56 12.85
C LEU A 128 7.31 14.56 12.02
N ASP A 129 8.63 14.35 11.94
CA ASP A 129 9.51 15.20 11.15
C ASP A 129 9.21 15.11 9.63
N LEU A 130 8.93 13.91 9.11
CA LEU A 130 8.57 13.73 7.71
C LEU A 130 7.25 14.42 7.34
N ILE A 131 6.23 14.30 8.20
CA ILE A 131 4.95 14.98 7.99
C ILE A 131 5.14 16.50 8.01
N GLU A 132 5.85 17.02 9.01
CA GLU A 132 6.13 18.45 9.13
C GLU A 132 6.90 18.98 7.91
N THR A 133 7.93 18.26 7.49
CA THR A 133 8.75 18.62 6.31
C THR A 133 7.95 18.59 5.01
N ALA A 134 7.14 17.55 4.81
CA ALA A 134 6.31 17.43 3.61
C ALA A 134 5.29 18.57 3.52
N LEU A 135 4.60 18.88 4.62
CA LEU A 135 3.63 19.96 4.67
C LEU A 135 4.30 21.33 4.46
N ALA A 136 5.47 21.59 5.07
CA ALA A 136 6.23 22.82 4.88
C ALA A 136 6.68 23.01 3.42
N ARG A 137 6.90 21.91 2.68
CA ARG A 137 7.26 21.93 1.25
C ARG A 137 6.06 21.89 0.32
N GLY A 138 4.84 21.83 0.85
CA GLY A 138 3.62 21.73 0.05
C GLY A 138 3.46 20.38 -0.67
N ILE A 139 4.13 19.32 -0.20
CA ILE A 139 4.06 17.99 -0.81
C ILE A 139 2.94 17.19 -0.12
N PRO A 140 1.95 16.67 -0.87
CA PRO A 140 0.91 15.83 -0.31
C PRO A 140 1.50 14.56 0.33
N ILE A 141 1.04 14.21 1.53
CA ILE A 141 1.52 13.04 2.27
C ILE A 141 0.36 12.20 2.81
N LEU A 142 0.53 10.87 2.76
CA LEU A 142 -0.30 9.90 3.47
C LEU A 142 0.59 9.14 4.46
N SER A 143 0.33 9.27 5.75
CA SER A 143 1.08 8.56 6.79
C SER A 143 0.32 7.33 7.28
N ALA A 144 0.90 6.15 7.10
CA ALA A 144 0.37 4.90 7.64
C ALA A 144 0.67 4.79 9.14
N LEU A 145 -0.40 4.70 9.94
CA LEU A 145 -0.32 4.62 11.39
C LEU A 145 -0.45 3.17 11.90
N GLY A 146 -1.17 2.95 12.98
CA GLY A 146 -1.29 1.65 13.64
C GLY A 146 -2.04 0.60 12.83
N THR A 147 -1.34 -0.10 11.95
CA THR A 147 -1.83 -1.29 11.22
C THR A 147 -1.33 -2.60 11.83
N GLY A 148 -0.37 -2.53 12.76
CA GLY A 148 0.19 -3.70 13.45
C GLY A 148 -0.76 -4.28 14.50
N ASN A 149 -0.70 -5.62 14.70
CA ASN A 149 -1.53 -6.37 15.64
C ASN A 149 -3.05 -6.23 15.39
N LYS A 150 -3.45 -6.00 14.15
CA LYS A 150 -4.83 -5.94 13.68
C LYS A 150 -5.14 -7.19 12.88
N LEU A 151 -6.36 -7.68 12.98
CA LEU A 151 -6.80 -8.91 12.34
C LEU A 151 -7.77 -8.67 11.19
N ASP A 152 -8.51 -7.58 11.24
CA ASP A 152 -9.53 -7.24 10.26
C ASP A 152 -9.07 -6.10 9.33
N PRO A 153 -8.59 -6.43 8.12
CA PRO A 153 -8.15 -5.42 7.16
C PRO A 153 -9.30 -4.55 6.60
N SER A 154 -10.55 -5.00 6.73
CA SER A 154 -11.71 -4.24 6.27
C SER A 154 -11.96 -2.98 7.11
N GLN A 155 -11.38 -2.89 8.30
CA GLN A 155 -11.45 -1.72 9.17
C GLN A 155 -10.38 -0.65 8.86
N LEU A 156 -9.50 -0.87 7.88
CA LEU A 156 -8.54 0.14 7.45
C LEU A 156 -9.25 1.34 6.84
N GLN A 157 -8.91 2.54 7.30
CA GLN A 157 -9.53 3.78 6.87
C GLN A 157 -8.47 4.83 6.53
N ILE A 158 -8.68 5.55 5.43
CA ILE A 158 -7.94 6.77 5.11
C ILE A 158 -8.80 7.95 5.54
N THR A 159 -8.27 8.77 6.47
CA THR A 159 -8.99 9.91 7.02
C THR A 159 -8.03 11.02 7.45
N ASP A 160 -8.57 12.10 7.97
CA ASP A 160 -7.80 13.14 8.66
C ASP A 160 -7.37 12.67 10.06
N ILE A 161 -6.17 13.05 10.49
CA ILE A 161 -5.62 12.69 11.82
C ILE A 161 -6.55 13.11 12.97
N SER A 162 -7.26 14.22 12.85
CA SER A 162 -8.19 14.72 13.85
C SER A 162 -9.39 13.80 14.07
N LYS A 163 -9.76 13.01 13.06
CA LYS A 163 -10.91 12.08 13.07
C LYS A 163 -10.54 10.66 13.51
N THR A 164 -9.28 10.40 13.85
CA THR A 164 -8.83 9.06 14.26
C THR A 164 -9.27 8.72 15.68
N TYR A 165 -9.55 7.44 15.92
CA TYR A 165 -9.95 6.90 17.23
C TYR A 165 -9.46 5.45 17.38
N GLY A 166 -9.55 4.88 18.58
CA GLY A 166 -9.22 3.46 18.86
C GLY A 166 -7.74 3.08 18.73
N CYS A 167 -6.96 3.75 17.90
CA CYS A 167 -5.55 3.42 17.64
C CYS A 167 -4.60 4.16 18.61
N PRO A 168 -3.77 3.44 19.39
CA PRO A 168 -2.80 4.06 20.31
C PRO A 168 -1.76 4.96 19.61
N LEU A 169 -1.23 4.51 18.46
CA LEU A 169 -0.26 5.29 17.68
C LEU A 169 -0.90 6.57 17.15
N ALA A 170 -2.12 6.49 16.60
CA ALA A 170 -2.83 7.66 16.11
C ALA A 170 -3.07 8.69 17.23
N ARG A 171 -3.33 8.25 18.47
CA ARG A 171 -3.47 9.13 19.64
C ARG A 171 -2.17 9.89 19.94
N VAL A 172 -1.02 9.19 19.90
CA VAL A 172 0.29 9.81 20.11
C VAL A 172 0.58 10.81 18.99
N MET A 173 0.44 10.39 17.72
CA MET A 173 0.69 11.25 16.56
C MET A 173 -0.18 12.51 16.58
N ARG A 174 -1.46 12.38 16.89
CA ARG A 174 -2.40 13.51 16.97
C ARG A 174 -1.98 14.53 18.05
N LYS A 175 -1.54 14.03 19.23
CA LYS A 175 -1.05 14.89 20.32
C LYS A 175 0.22 15.64 19.89
N GLU A 176 1.18 14.93 19.34
CA GLU A 176 2.48 15.49 18.97
C GLU A 176 2.39 16.44 17.76
N LEU A 177 1.57 16.10 16.75
CA LEU A 177 1.32 16.99 15.62
C LEU A 177 0.59 18.27 16.04
N LYS A 178 -0.41 18.15 16.94
CA LYS A 178 -1.09 19.33 17.50
C LYS A 178 -0.12 20.26 18.23
N ALA A 179 0.84 19.72 19.00
CA ALA A 179 1.87 20.50 19.67
C ALA A 179 2.79 21.26 18.69
N ARG A 180 2.89 20.80 17.43
CA ARG A 180 3.62 21.44 16.32
C ARG A 180 2.75 22.35 15.45
N GLY A 181 1.49 22.59 15.85
CA GLY A 181 0.55 23.41 15.09
C GLY A 181 -0.09 22.69 13.88
N ILE A 182 0.18 21.40 13.71
CA ILE A 182 -0.37 20.58 12.62
C ILE A 182 -1.65 19.90 13.12
N LEU A 183 -2.80 20.43 12.72
CA LEU A 183 -4.13 19.93 13.13
C LEU A 183 -4.69 18.93 12.14
N HIS A 184 -4.27 18.99 10.89
CA HIS A 184 -4.82 18.23 9.77
C HIS A 184 -3.71 17.59 8.95
N THR A 185 -3.81 16.28 8.72
CA THR A 185 -3.00 15.54 7.75
C THR A 185 -3.71 14.22 7.44
N ARG A 186 -3.49 13.71 6.22
CA ARG A 186 -4.10 12.43 5.80
C ARG A 186 -3.34 11.27 6.42
N VAL A 187 -4.07 10.33 6.98
CA VAL A 187 -3.51 9.12 7.60
C VAL A 187 -4.30 7.88 7.23
N LEU A 188 -3.60 6.75 7.13
CA LEU A 188 -4.18 5.42 7.11
C LEU A 188 -4.12 4.84 8.52
N PHE A 189 -5.24 4.39 9.08
CA PHE A 189 -5.30 3.74 10.38
C PHE A 189 -6.40 2.69 10.45
N SER A 190 -6.38 1.83 11.47
CA SER A 190 -7.51 0.98 11.83
C SER A 190 -7.98 1.34 13.25
N PRO A 191 -9.29 1.51 13.47
CA PRO A 191 -9.87 1.71 14.81
C PRO A 191 -9.89 0.43 15.64
N GLU A 192 -9.66 -0.72 15.05
CA GLU A 192 -9.58 -2.01 15.73
C GLU A 192 -8.60 -1.93 16.90
N LEU A 193 -8.95 -2.51 18.04
CA LEU A 193 -8.02 -2.63 19.17
C LEU A 193 -6.92 -3.65 18.82
N PRO A 194 -5.65 -3.35 19.13
CA PRO A 194 -4.58 -4.30 18.89
C PRO A 194 -4.84 -5.63 19.61
N ALA A 195 -4.72 -6.76 18.90
CA ALA A 195 -4.78 -8.07 19.50
C ALA A 195 -3.67 -8.23 20.54
N ALA A 196 -3.98 -8.89 21.65
CA ALA A 196 -2.99 -9.26 22.64
C ALA A 196 -1.99 -10.23 22.00
N THR A 197 -0.69 -9.91 22.12
CA THR A 197 0.38 -10.74 21.59
C THR A 197 1.13 -11.40 22.74
N GLU A 198 1.34 -12.71 22.67
CA GLU A 198 2.32 -13.36 23.53
C GLU A 198 3.71 -12.84 23.17
N GLN A 199 4.46 -12.38 24.18
CA GLN A 199 5.86 -12.02 23.98
C GLN A 199 6.66 -13.31 23.80
N LYS A 200 6.91 -13.68 22.53
CA LYS A 200 7.94 -14.68 22.22
C LYS A 200 9.26 -13.94 22.12
N GLU A 201 10.28 -14.44 22.81
CA GLU A 201 11.64 -13.93 22.65
C GLU A 201 12.04 -14.02 21.17
N THR A 202 12.15 -12.87 20.55
CA THR A 202 12.77 -12.81 19.22
C THR A 202 14.28 -12.81 19.45
N PRO A 203 15.05 -13.65 18.72
CA PRO A 203 16.49 -13.59 18.80
C PRO A 203 16.94 -12.15 18.55
N PRO A 204 17.92 -11.65 19.33
CA PRO A 204 18.39 -10.28 19.17
C PRO A 204 18.87 -10.07 17.73
N PRO A 205 18.57 -8.94 17.10
CA PRO A 205 19.20 -8.58 15.84
C PRO A 205 20.70 -8.58 16.05
N GLY A 206 21.45 -9.18 15.12
CA GLY A 206 22.89 -9.37 15.22
C GLY A 206 23.57 -8.10 15.75
N ARG A 207 24.46 -8.29 16.74
CA ARG A 207 25.13 -7.26 17.52
C ARG A 207 25.61 -6.09 16.65
N ARG A 208 24.92 -4.93 16.75
CA ARG A 208 25.58 -3.64 16.68
C ARG A 208 25.33 -2.94 18.01
N SER A 209 26.38 -2.95 18.84
CA SER A 209 26.41 -2.36 20.17
C SER A 209 26.30 -0.84 20.09
N ARG A 210 25.20 -0.27 20.57
CA ARG A 210 25.19 1.00 21.27
C ARG A 210 23.98 1.03 22.19
N LYS A 211 24.22 1.04 23.50
CA LYS A 211 23.21 1.26 24.55
C LYS A 211 22.54 2.60 24.31
N ARG A 212 21.28 2.59 23.91
CA ARG A 212 20.36 3.72 23.99
C ARG A 212 19.15 3.29 24.84
N PRO A 213 18.54 4.18 25.65
CA PRO A 213 17.32 3.83 26.38
C PRO A 213 16.25 3.43 25.37
N ALA A 214 15.54 2.35 25.67
CA ALA A 214 14.56 1.75 24.80
C ALA A 214 13.44 2.75 24.44
N PRO A 215 13.29 3.15 23.18
CA PRO A 215 12.04 3.74 22.72
C PRO A 215 10.97 2.65 22.74
N LEU A 216 9.75 3.02 23.05
CA LEU A 216 8.56 2.18 22.86
C LEU A 216 8.51 1.71 21.40
N ARG A 217 9.15 0.58 21.10
CA ARG A 217 9.05 -0.06 19.81
C ARG A 217 7.68 -0.70 19.72
N GLN A 218 6.74 0.00 19.15
CA GLN A 218 5.58 -0.67 18.57
C GLN A 218 6.09 -1.43 17.34
N ARG A 219 6.25 -2.75 17.51
CA ARG A 219 6.54 -3.63 16.37
C ARG A 219 5.28 -3.70 15.53
N CYS A 220 5.34 -3.25 14.29
CA CYS A 220 4.35 -3.58 13.30
C CYS A 220 4.34 -5.10 13.13
N SER A 221 3.31 -5.76 13.61
CA SER A 221 3.03 -7.15 13.27
C SER A 221 2.40 -7.21 11.88
N PRO A 222 2.54 -8.32 11.16
CA PRO A 222 2.05 -8.45 9.80
C PRO A 222 0.56 -8.17 9.73
N LEU A 223 0.13 -7.55 8.66
CA LEU A 223 -1.23 -7.76 8.18
C LEU A 223 -1.38 -9.28 8.01
N PRO A 224 -2.32 -9.94 8.70
CA PRO A 224 -2.55 -11.34 8.41
C PRO A 224 -2.92 -11.44 6.95
N ALA A 225 -2.22 -12.27 6.21
CA ALA A 225 -2.75 -12.76 4.96
C ALA A 225 -4.19 -13.21 5.23
N PRO A 226 -5.17 -12.94 4.33
CA PRO A 226 -6.52 -13.41 4.54
C PRO A 226 -6.43 -14.92 4.82
N ARG A 227 -6.63 -15.31 6.06
CA ARG A 227 -6.79 -16.71 6.39
C ARG A 227 -8.12 -17.10 5.77
N CYS A 228 -8.05 -17.78 4.65
CA CYS A 228 -9.08 -18.71 4.25
C CYS A 228 -9.11 -19.83 5.31
N SER A 229 -9.61 -19.52 6.50
CA SER A 229 -9.89 -20.48 7.54
C SER A 229 -11.25 -21.12 7.25
N LEU A 230 -11.24 -21.98 6.24
CA LEU A 230 -12.20 -23.09 6.29
C LEU A 230 -11.76 -23.95 7.50
N PRO A 231 -12.68 -24.27 8.44
CA PRO A 231 -12.38 -25.23 9.50
C PRO A 231 -11.96 -26.53 8.83
N PRO A 232 -11.07 -27.33 9.42
CA PRO A 232 -10.72 -28.64 8.91
C PRO A 232 -11.95 -29.54 9.03
N GLN A 233 -12.80 -29.51 8.00
CA GLN A 233 -13.78 -30.57 7.83
C GLN A 233 -13.01 -31.79 7.41
N GLN A 234 -13.17 -32.81 8.22
CA GLN A 234 -12.65 -34.17 8.08
C GLN A 234 -12.74 -34.58 6.60
N LEU A 235 -11.59 -34.79 5.99
CA LEU A 235 -11.47 -35.41 4.68
C LEU A 235 -11.83 -36.89 4.83
N HIS A 236 -13.11 -37.23 4.76
CA HIS A 236 -13.52 -38.55 4.41
C HIS A 236 -13.27 -38.76 2.90
N PRO A 237 -12.60 -39.82 2.48
CA PRO A 237 -12.42 -40.14 1.09
C PRO A 237 -13.80 -40.37 0.45
N ARG A 238 -14.18 -39.58 -0.51
CA ARG A 238 -15.37 -39.80 -1.32
C ARG A 238 -15.19 -41.06 -2.15
N PRO A 239 -16.18 -41.97 -2.20
CA PRO A 239 -16.17 -43.07 -3.12
C PRO A 239 -16.21 -42.56 -4.56
N ARG A 240 -15.44 -43.16 -5.45
CA ARG A 240 -15.46 -42.92 -6.89
C ARG A 240 -16.89 -43.14 -7.39
N GLN A 241 -17.56 -42.06 -7.79
CA GLN A 241 -18.79 -42.18 -8.56
C GLN A 241 -18.43 -42.31 -10.04
N GLN A 242 -18.98 -43.34 -10.61
CA GLN A 242 -18.94 -43.68 -12.04
C GLN A 242 -19.43 -42.49 -12.89
N GLU A 243 -18.70 -42.22 -13.95
CA GLU A 243 -19.14 -41.35 -15.04
C GLU A 243 -20.44 -41.87 -15.63
N GLN A 244 -21.54 -41.22 -15.32
CA GLN A 244 -22.77 -41.37 -16.08
C GLN A 244 -22.93 -40.12 -16.97
N ASN A 245 -22.84 -40.36 -18.29
CA ASN A 245 -23.18 -39.47 -19.37
C ASN A 245 -24.59 -38.88 -19.16
N LEU A 246 -24.67 -37.58 -18.94
CA LEU A 246 -25.91 -36.82 -19.04
C LEU A 246 -25.83 -35.87 -20.25
N PRO A 247 -26.85 -35.86 -21.12
CA PRO A 247 -26.86 -35.02 -22.30
C PRO A 247 -27.09 -33.54 -21.92
N LEU A 248 -26.44 -32.66 -22.66
CA LEU A 248 -26.58 -31.19 -22.58
C LEU A 248 -28.05 -30.80 -22.87
N PRO A 249 -28.67 -29.92 -22.08
CA PRO A 249 -29.96 -29.37 -22.40
C PRO A 249 -29.87 -28.32 -23.50
N CYS A 250 -30.67 -28.53 -24.54
CA CYS A 250 -30.92 -27.65 -25.69
C CYS A 250 -31.21 -26.21 -25.29
N SER A 251 -30.61 -25.33 -26.07
CA SER A 251 -30.91 -23.91 -26.23
C SER A 251 -32.41 -23.59 -26.33
N ARG A 252 -32.90 -22.75 -25.38
CA ARG A 252 -34.18 -22.02 -25.54
C ARG A 252 -33.88 -20.61 -26.07
N PRO A 253 -34.61 -20.12 -27.08
CA PRO A 253 -34.46 -18.76 -27.57
C PRO A 253 -35.17 -17.77 -26.60
N LEU A 254 -34.46 -16.72 -26.22
CA LEU A 254 -35.04 -15.57 -25.52
C LEU A 254 -35.96 -14.81 -26.45
N ARG A 255 -37.26 -14.87 -26.18
CA ARG A 255 -38.30 -14.00 -26.81
C ARG A 255 -38.39 -12.70 -25.99
N GLY A 256 -38.30 -11.58 -26.70
CA GLY A 256 -39.05 -10.38 -26.42
C GLY A 256 -38.44 -9.35 -25.49
N LEU A 257 -37.55 -8.49 -25.98
CA LEU A 257 -37.39 -7.13 -25.48
C LEU A 257 -37.76 -6.12 -26.56
N PRO A 258 -38.54 -5.08 -26.29
CA PRO A 258 -39.01 -4.13 -27.29
C PRO A 258 -37.88 -3.23 -27.79
N ARG A 259 -37.75 -3.14 -29.14
CA ARG A 259 -36.84 -2.24 -29.83
C ARG A 259 -37.24 -0.79 -29.55
N ARG A 260 -36.36 0.01 -28.96
CA ARG A 260 -36.47 1.48 -28.95
C ARG A 260 -36.21 2.02 -30.36
N LYS A 261 -37.14 2.82 -30.86
CA LYS A 261 -37.03 3.56 -32.11
C LYS A 261 -35.94 4.66 -32.00
N PRO A 262 -35.20 4.93 -33.09
CA PRO A 262 -34.25 6.03 -33.12
C PRO A 262 -34.97 7.38 -33.15
N ARG A 263 -34.50 8.33 -32.36
CA ARG A 263 -34.97 9.74 -32.40
C ARG A 263 -34.29 10.42 -33.60
N THR A 264 -35.09 10.98 -34.46
CA THR A 264 -34.70 11.89 -35.55
C THR A 264 -34.24 13.24 -34.96
N PRO A 265 -33.20 13.89 -35.51
CA PRO A 265 -32.81 15.23 -35.11
C PRO A 265 -33.75 16.25 -35.76
N GLU A 266 -34.40 17.07 -34.92
CA GLU A 266 -35.14 18.24 -35.34
C GLU A 266 -34.20 19.38 -35.75
N ARG A 267 -34.45 19.90 -36.92
CA ARG A 267 -33.83 21.07 -37.56
C ARG A 267 -34.20 22.33 -36.76
N ALA A 268 -33.24 23.05 -36.24
CA ALA A 268 -33.44 24.42 -35.79
C ALA A 268 -33.22 25.35 -36.95
N GLU A 269 -34.32 25.92 -37.41
CA GLU A 269 -34.35 27.04 -38.34
C GLU A 269 -34.00 28.37 -37.67
N ARG A 270 -33.30 29.14 -38.42
CA ARG A 270 -32.88 30.52 -38.16
C ARG A 270 -34.05 31.44 -37.84
N ARG A 271 -33.89 32.42 -36.96
CA ARG A 271 -34.42 33.77 -37.10
C ARG A 271 -33.41 34.79 -36.65
N ASN A 272 -33.08 35.65 -37.61
CA ASN A 272 -32.53 36.98 -37.38
C ASN A 272 -33.57 37.86 -36.66
N GLU A 273 -33.12 38.60 -35.66
CA GLU A 273 -33.28 40.04 -35.53
C GLU A 273 -32.43 40.52 -34.37
#